data_9a3e3c3d3686f6594e79fa499403d17a
#
_entry.id   9a3e3c3d3686f6594e79fa499403d17a
#
_cell.length_a   1.000
_cell.length_b   1.000
_cell.length_c   1.000
_cell.angle_alpha   90.00
_cell.angle_beta   90.00
_cell.angle_gamma   90.00
#
_symmetry.space_group_name_H-M   'P 1'
#
loop_
_entity.id
_entity.type
_entity.pdbx_description
1 polymer ?
#
loop_
_entity_poly.entity_id
_entity_poly.type
_entity_poly.pdbx_seq_one_letter_code
_entity_poly.pdbx_strand_id
1 'polypeptide(L)'
;MTGATIALLLALSLGQEKGWGSRFIVGLFTSSAILFVLFLVTELRMKQPFLEVRYFRDLNFSLANLLIFFRVFGFRGANFLVSLFLQRALNYSPLQAGIFLLPGALITGLWSPLAGSFTDRLGPRLPIVAGFLILVVAIYGLSTMTLWSSVAFIFFFLCLKSVGQSTLNAPLNTVALAALPEGRARMGSGIIGMTRGLGEAFSVGVMSFLLERFAYFNLDSIPPLQGAAFTISERFQALSQIRGLLIQAGQFGLAVEARAQSLLAHALVSQALTRAYQDLFFLIAVLHVGLIVIAFFLRSDRRE
;
A
#
# COMPACT_ATOMS: atom_id res chain seq x y z
N MET A 1 -2.19 -25.04 -4.77
CA MET A 1 -1.78 -23.65 -4.60
C MET A 1 -2.79 -22.64 -5.13
N THR A 2 -3.21 -22.75 -6.39
CA THR A 2 -4.19 -21.82 -7.02
C THR A 2 -5.45 -21.62 -6.17
N GLY A 3 -6.04 -22.71 -5.65
CA GLY A 3 -7.21 -22.63 -4.78
C GLY A 3 -6.97 -21.86 -3.46
N ALA A 4 -5.79 -22.03 -2.84
CA ALA A 4 -5.42 -21.28 -1.64
C ALA A 4 -5.32 -19.77 -1.91
N THR A 5 -4.68 -19.42 -3.02
CA THR A 5 -4.52 -18.01 -3.44
C THR A 5 -5.87 -17.39 -3.80
N ILE A 6 -6.72 -18.10 -4.53
CA ILE A 6 -8.07 -17.63 -4.87
C ILE A 6 -8.92 -17.43 -3.61
N ALA A 7 -8.92 -18.39 -2.67
CA ALA A 7 -9.67 -18.25 -1.42
C ALA A 7 -9.17 -17.05 -0.59
N LEU A 8 -7.85 -16.83 -0.54
CA LEU A 8 -7.25 -15.68 0.13
C LEU A 8 -7.67 -14.37 -0.53
N LEU A 9 -7.57 -14.28 -1.86
CA LEU A 9 -7.95 -13.08 -2.62
C LEU A 9 -9.43 -12.74 -2.44
N LEU A 10 -10.31 -13.75 -2.49
CA LEU A 10 -11.74 -13.56 -2.25
C LEU A 10 -12.00 -13.11 -0.81
N ALA A 11 -11.33 -13.70 0.19
CA ALA A 11 -11.47 -13.28 1.58
C ALA A 11 -11.06 -11.82 1.77
N LEU A 12 -9.94 -11.40 1.17
CA LEU A 12 -9.43 -10.03 1.25
C LEU A 12 -10.31 -9.04 0.46
N SER A 13 -10.84 -9.44 -0.68
CA SER A 13 -11.70 -8.60 -1.52
C SER A 13 -13.10 -8.40 -0.94
N LEU A 14 -13.72 -9.47 -0.44
CA LEU A 14 -15.09 -9.45 0.08
C LEU A 14 -15.17 -9.15 1.59
N GLY A 15 -14.02 -9.05 2.26
CA GLY A 15 -13.94 -8.78 3.70
C GLY A 15 -14.61 -7.48 4.12
N GLN A 16 -14.53 -6.45 3.28
CA GLN A 16 -15.20 -5.15 3.51
C GLN A 16 -16.72 -5.24 3.35
N GLU A 17 -17.21 -5.91 2.32
CA GLU A 17 -18.66 -5.96 2.04
C GLU A 17 -19.40 -6.88 3.01
N LYS A 18 -18.80 -8.03 3.36
CA LYS A 18 -19.44 -9.06 4.19
C LYS A 18 -19.04 -9.01 5.66
N GLY A 19 -18.12 -8.12 6.03
CA GLY A 19 -17.57 -8.01 7.39
C GLY A 19 -16.49 -9.07 7.64
N TRP A 20 -15.37 -8.64 8.20
CA TRP A 20 -14.19 -9.46 8.48
C TRP A 20 -14.45 -10.64 9.43
N GLY A 21 -15.42 -10.50 10.36
CA GLY A 21 -15.85 -11.53 11.30
C GLY A 21 -16.94 -12.46 10.77
N SER A 22 -17.43 -12.32 9.53
CA SER A 22 -18.48 -13.18 8.99
C SER A 22 -17.99 -14.61 8.84
N ARG A 23 -18.89 -15.59 9.08
CA ARG A 23 -18.57 -17.03 8.93
C ARG A 23 -18.03 -17.35 7.53
N PHE A 24 -18.50 -16.64 6.52
CA PHE A 24 -18.05 -16.80 5.14
C PHE A 24 -16.60 -16.38 4.95
N ILE A 25 -16.20 -15.19 5.44
CA ILE A 25 -14.83 -14.67 5.33
C ILE A 25 -13.87 -15.50 6.19
N VAL A 26 -14.25 -15.84 7.42
CA VAL A 26 -13.45 -16.73 8.28
C VAL A 26 -13.31 -18.12 7.61
N GLY A 27 -14.36 -18.64 6.99
CA GLY A 27 -14.30 -19.88 6.22
C GLY A 27 -13.35 -19.82 5.03
N LEU A 28 -13.30 -18.71 4.31
CA LEU A 28 -12.33 -18.48 3.22
C LEU A 28 -10.89 -18.40 3.72
N PHE A 29 -10.64 -17.70 4.83
CA PHE A 29 -9.30 -17.64 5.44
C PHE A 29 -8.83 -19.03 5.93
N THR A 30 -9.71 -19.76 6.63
CA THR A 30 -9.37 -21.11 7.12
C THR A 30 -9.15 -22.08 5.97
N SER A 31 -9.99 -22.06 4.93
CA SER A 31 -9.80 -22.90 3.74
C SER A 31 -8.51 -22.55 2.99
N SER A 32 -8.19 -21.28 2.85
CA SER A 32 -6.93 -20.82 2.27
C SER A 32 -5.72 -21.31 3.07
N ALA A 33 -5.76 -21.18 4.39
CA ALA A 33 -4.69 -21.65 5.28
C ALA A 33 -4.50 -23.17 5.19
N ILE A 34 -5.59 -23.96 5.22
CA ILE A 34 -5.54 -25.40 5.08
C ILE A 34 -4.94 -25.81 3.73
N LEU A 35 -5.42 -25.21 2.63
CA LEU A 35 -4.93 -25.51 1.30
C LEU A 35 -3.44 -25.12 1.13
N PHE A 36 -3.01 -24.03 1.77
CA PHE A 36 -1.62 -23.60 1.76
C PHE A 36 -0.72 -24.55 2.54
N VAL A 37 -1.15 -25.00 3.72
CA VAL A 37 -0.42 -26.01 4.52
C VAL A 37 -0.35 -27.34 3.78
N LEU A 38 -1.45 -27.81 3.19
CA LEU A 38 -1.46 -29.01 2.37
C LEU A 38 -0.51 -28.92 1.19
N PHE A 39 -0.48 -27.76 0.52
CA PHE A 39 0.48 -27.48 -0.56
C PHE A 39 1.92 -27.58 -0.06
N LEU A 40 2.27 -26.92 1.06
CA LEU A 40 3.62 -26.98 1.63
C LEU A 40 4.04 -28.40 2.01
N VAL A 41 3.14 -29.16 2.66
CA VAL A 41 3.41 -30.56 3.05
C VAL A 41 3.63 -31.42 1.82
N THR A 42 2.82 -31.24 0.78
CA THR A 42 2.96 -31.99 -0.47
C THR A 42 4.28 -31.65 -1.15
N GLU A 43 4.61 -30.36 -1.25
CA GLU A 43 5.84 -29.86 -1.88
C GLU A 43 7.11 -30.37 -1.18
N LEU A 44 7.09 -30.40 0.16
CA LEU A 44 8.22 -30.94 0.95
C LEU A 44 8.40 -32.47 0.82
N ARG A 45 7.33 -33.19 0.44
CA ARG A 45 7.38 -34.66 0.28
C ARG A 45 7.66 -35.12 -1.15
N MET A 46 7.46 -34.25 -2.14
CA MET A 46 7.69 -34.61 -3.56
C MET A 46 9.18 -34.73 -3.88
N LYS A 47 9.53 -35.75 -4.69
CA LYS A 47 10.91 -35.96 -5.19
C LYS A 47 11.32 -34.91 -6.22
N GLN A 48 10.37 -34.35 -6.96
CA GLN A 48 10.56 -33.24 -7.90
C GLN A 48 9.54 -32.14 -7.56
N PRO A 49 9.85 -31.29 -6.58
CA PRO A 49 8.96 -30.23 -6.16
C PRO A 49 8.82 -29.17 -7.26
N PHE A 50 7.62 -28.64 -7.43
CA PHE A 50 7.35 -27.52 -8.35
C PHE A 50 7.99 -26.23 -7.83
N LEU A 51 8.03 -26.07 -6.50
CA LEU A 51 8.68 -24.96 -5.80
C LEU A 51 9.66 -25.54 -4.76
N GLU A 52 10.93 -25.48 -5.01
CA GLU A 52 11.93 -25.88 -4.02
C GLU A 52 12.00 -24.89 -2.85
N VAL A 53 11.11 -25.06 -1.88
CA VAL A 53 11.08 -24.26 -0.63
C VAL A 53 12.44 -24.30 0.10
N ARG A 54 13.26 -25.28 -0.19
CA ARG A 54 14.63 -25.42 0.37
C ARG A 54 15.53 -24.24 0.03
N TYR A 55 15.28 -23.50 -1.07
CA TYR A 55 16.05 -22.29 -1.41
C TYR A 55 15.90 -21.16 -0.39
N PHE A 56 14.80 -21.16 0.38
CA PHE A 56 14.66 -20.23 1.50
C PHE A 56 15.63 -20.47 2.66
N ARG A 57 16.42 -21.56 2.63
CA ARG A 57 17.56 -21.75 3.55
C ARG A 57 18.74 -20.85 3.19
N ASP A 58 18.88 -20.46 1.94
CA ASP A 58 19.84 -19.45 1.55
C ASP A 58 19.39 -18.07 2.04
N LEU A 59 20.26 -17.43 2.82
CA LEU A 59 19.93 -16.15 3.45
C LEU A 59 19.72 -15.04 2.41
N ASN A 60 20.54 -15.00 1.35
CA ASN A 60 20.42 -13.98 0.31
C ASN A 60 19.12 -14.14 -0.47
N PHE A 61 18.76 -15.38 -0.83
CA PHE A 61 17.49 -15.66 -1.50
C PHE A 61 16.27 -15.26 -0.64
N SER A 62 16.31 -15.63 0.65
CA SER A 62 15.23 -15.29 1.61
C SER A 62 15.10 -13.80 1.81
N LEU A 63 16.21 -13.09 2.06
CA LEU A 63 16.20 -11.64 2.24
C LEU A 63 15.74 -10.92 0.97
N ALA A 64 16.21 -11.34 -0.20
CA ALA A 64 15.79 -10.76 -1.48
C ALA A 64 14.28 -10.94 -1.71
N ASN A 65 13.72 -12.14 -1.45
CA ASN A 65 12.28 -12.38 -1.56
C ASN A 65 11.48 -11.58 -0.51
N LEU A 66 11.97 -11.44 0.72
CA LEU A 66 11.37 -10.60 1.75
C LEU A 66 11.29 -9.13 1.29
N LEU A 67 12.40 -8.61 0.77
CA LEU A 67 12.45 -7.26 0.21
C LEU A 67 11.51 -7.09 -0.97
N ILE A 68 11.42 -8.08 -1.87
CA ILE A 68 10.48 -8.07 -3.00
C ILE A 68 9.03 -8.05 -2.51
N PHE A 69 8.68 -8.89 -1.52
CA PHE A 69 7.33 -8.95 -0.96
C PHE A 69 6.90 -7.59 -0.38
N PHE A 70 7.68 -7.05 0.56
CA PHE A 70 7.32 -5.81 1.25
C PHE A 70 7.42 -4.57 0.34
N ARG A 71 8.36 -4.56 -0.61
CA ARG A 71 8.41 -3.52 -1.64
C ARG A 71 7.13 -3.48 -2.46
N VAL A 72 6.68 -4.64 -2.94
CA VAL A 72 5.45 -4.74 -3.74
C VAL A 72 4.23 -4.41 -2.88
N PHE A 73 4.18 -4.95 -1.67
CA PHE A 73 3.14 -4.65 -0.68
C PHE A 73 3.00 -3.14 -0.45
N GLY A 74 4.08 -2.43 -0.15
CA GLY A 74 4.03 -0.99 0.09
C GLY A 74 3.69 -0.17 -1.16
N PHE A 75 4.28 -0.53 -2.31
CA PHE A 75 4.01 0.17 -3.56
C PHE A 75 2.56 0.05 -4.03
N ARG A 76 2.00 -1.18 -4.00
CA ARG A 76 0.60 -1.44 -4.38
C ARG A 76 -0.37 -0.85 -3.37
N GLY A 77 -0.04 -0.95 -2.07
CA GLY A 77 -0.81 -0.31 -1.01
C GLY A 77 -0.89 1.19 -1.17
N ALA A 78 0.22 1.84 -1.45
CA ALA A 78 0.24 3.28 -1.73
C ALA A 78 -0.60 3.64 -2.97
N ASN A 79 -0.56 2.85 -4.06
CA ASN A 79 -1.40 3.08 -5.22
C ASN A 79 -2.90 2.97 -4.89
N PHE A 80 -3.26 1.94 -4.12
CA PHE A 80 -4.63 1.73 -3.67
C PHE A 80 -5.13 2.89 -2.81
N LEU A 81 -4.33 3.32 -1.82
CA LEU A 81 -4.67 4.45 -0.96
C LEU A 81 -4.81 5.76 -1.73
N VAL A 82 -3.88 6.05 -2.67
CA VAL A 82 -3.99 7.26 -3.52
C VAL A 82 -5.26 7.21 -4.35
N SER A 83 -5.57 6.07 -4.97
CA SER A 83 -6.79 5.92 -5.77
C SER A 83 -8.05 6.19 -4.95
N LEU A 84 -8.13 5.64 -3.73
CA LEU A 84 -9.25 5.88 -2.82
C LEU A 84 -9.29 7.32 -2.31
N PHE A 85 -8.15 7.92 -2.00
CA PHE A 85 -8.08 9.33 -1.58
C PHE A 85 -8.62 10.26 -2.66
N LEU A 86 -8.18 10.07 -3.91
CA LEU A 86 -8.68 10.87 -5.05
C LEU A 86 -10.20 10.72 -5.21
N GLN A 87 -10.72 9.51 -5.05
CA GLN A 87 -12.15 9.25 -5.24
C GLN A 87 -13.00 9.67 -4.03
N ARG A 88 -12.58 9.34 -2.80
CA ARG A 88 -13.41 9.56 -1.59
C ARG A 88 -13.19 10.93 -0.94
N ALA A 89 -11.97 11.48 -1.00
CA ALA A 89 -11.63 12.75 -0.36
C ALA A 89 -11.73 13.92 -1.33
N LEU A 90 -11.29 13.74 -2.59
CA LEU A 90 -11.31 14.78 -3.62
C LEU A 90 -12.46 14.65 -4.61
N ASN A 91 -13.34 13.64 -4.45
CA ASN A 91 -14.53 13.38 -5.29
C ASN A 91 -14.22 13.22 -6.80
N TYR A 92 -13.03 12.74 -7.15
CA TYR A 92 -12.72 12.41 -8.54
C TYR A 92 -13.43 11.13 -8.98
N SER A 93 -13.82 11.07 -10.26
CA SER A 93 -14.35 9.85 -10.85
C SER A 93 -13.26 8.76 -10.92
N PRO A 94 -13.63 7.46 -10.95
CA PRO A 94 -12.65 6.37 -11.11
C PRO A 94 -11.75 6.53 -12.33
N LEU A 95 -12.29 7.08 -13.44
CA LEU A 95 -11.53 7.37 -14.65
C LEU A 95 -10.46 8.44 -14.40
N GLN A 96 -10.83 9.54 -13.76
CA GLN A 96 -9.88 10.60 -13.39
C GLN A 96 -8.79 10.10 -12.47
N ALA A 97 -9.14 9.32 -11.42
CA ALA A 97 -8.17 8.71 -10.54
C ALA A 97 -7.21 7.75 -11.29
N GLY A 98 -7.72 7.00 -12.28
CA GLY A 98 -6.90 6.16 -13.16
C GLY A 98 -5.93 6.98 -14.01
N ILE A 99 -6.37 8.09 -14.59
CA ILE A 99 -5.53 9.00 -15.39
C ILE A 99 -4.39 9.57 -14.52
N PHE A 100 -4.66 9.88 -13.25
CA PHE A 100 -3.62 10.33 -12.30
C PHE A 100 -2.49 9.31 -12.07
N LEU A 101 -2.79 8.03 -12.18
CA LEU A 101 -1.80 6.96 -11.99
C LEU A 101 -1.03 6.61 -13.27
N LEU A 102 -1.54 6.99 -14.47
CA LEU A 102 -0.91 6.69 -15.75
C LEU A 102 0.55 7.15 -15.88
N PRO A 103 0.91 8.40 -15.51
CA PRO A 103 2.30 8.87 -15.64
C PRO A 103 3.28 8.05 -14.81
N GLY A 104 2.87 7.58 -13.63
CA GLY A 104 3.66 6.67 -12.82
C GLY A 104 3.95 5.34 -13.54
N ALA A 105 2.97 4.81 -14.27
CA ALA A 105 3.13 3.59 -15.06
C ALA A 105 4.09 3.83 -16.24
N LEU A 106 3.97 4.95 -16.95
CA LEU A 106 4.87 5.35 -18.03
C LEU A 106 6.31 5.51 -17.54
N ILE A 107 6.50 6.20 -16.40
CA ILE A 107 7.83 6.36 -15.78
C ILE A 107 8.42 5.00 -15.42
N THR A 108 7.63 4.08 -14.86
CA THR A 108 8.11 2.73 -14.53
C THR A 108 8.64 2.02 -15.77
N GLY A 109 7.94 2.11 -16.90
CA GLY A 109 8.36 1.52 -18.17
C GLY A 109 9.63 2.16 -18.73
N LEU A 110 9.68 3.49 -18.78
CA LEU A 110 10.81 4.24 -19.35
C LEU A 110 12.07 4.18 -18.48
N TRP A 111 11.91 4.17 -17.15
CA TRP A 111 13.02 4.13 -16.19
C TRP A 111 13.63 2.75 -16.02
N SER A 112 12.86 1.67 -16.31
CA SER A 112 13.31 0.29 -16.08
C SER A 112 14.60 -0.08 -16.79
N PRO A 113 14.82 0.24 -18.10
CA PRO A 113 16.08 -0.04 -18.78
C PRO A 113 17.27 0.71 -18.18
N LEU A 114 17.06 1.97 -17.76
CA LEU A 114 18.08 2.78 -17.11
C LEU A 114 18.47 2.18 -15.75
N ALA A 115 17.50 1.77 -14.96
CA ALA A 115 17.72 1.10 -13.68
C ALA A 115 18.49 -0.22 -13.85
N GLY A 116 18.22 -0.98 -14.91
CA GLY A 116 18.98 -2.17 -15.28
C GLY A 116 20.45 -1.84 -15.55
N SER A 117 20.72 -0.85 -16.40
CA SER A 117 22.10 -0.45 -16.73
C SER A 117 22.88 0.10 -15.52
N PHE A 118 22.22 0.77 -14.58
CA PHE A 118 22.84 1.16 -13.30
C PHE A 118 23.20 -0.06 -12.45
N THR A 119 22.33 -1.07 -12.43
CA THR A 119 22.59 -2.32 -11.71
C THR A 119 23.81 -3.05 -12.27
N ASP A 120 23.94 -3.12 -13.60
CA ASP A 120 25.05 -3.78 -14.27
C ASP A 120 26.39 -3.08 -14.01
N ARG A 121 26.39 -1.74 -13.96
CA ARG A 121 27.61 -0.94 -13.77
C ARG A 121 28.05 -0.80 -12.32
N LEU A 122 27.11 -0.54 -11.42
CA LEU A 122 27.38 -0.20 -10.01
C LEU A 122 27.22 -1.41 -9.07
N GLY A 123 26.75 -2.53 -9.61
CA GLY A 123 26.34 -3.69 -8.81
C GLY A 123 24.94 -3.46 -8.17
N PRO A 124 24.32 -4.51 -7.61
CA PRO A 124 22.93 -4.46 -7.16
C PRO A 124 22.71 -3.66 -5.87
N ARG A 125 23.72 -3.55 -4.99
CA ARG A 125 23.57 -2.99 -3.64
C ARG A 125 23.21 -1.50 -3.64
N LEU A 126 23.94 -0.70 -4.43
CA LEU A 126 23.71 0.75 -4.53
C LEU A 126 22.32 1.09 -5.06
N PRO A 127 21.86 0.51 -6.19
CA PRO A 127 20.50 0.75 -6.68
C PRO A 127 19.42 0.28 -5.72
N ILE A 128 19.61 -0.79 -4.92
CA ILE A 128 18.66 -1.23 -3.91
C ILE A 128 18.49 -0.17 -2.83
N VAL A 129 19.58 0.31 -2.25
CA VAL A 129 19.52 1.34 -1.20
C VAL A 129 18.93 2.64 -1.75
N ALA A 130 19.40 3.11 -2.91
CA ALA A 130 18.90 4.33 -3.56
C ALA A 130 17.41 4.23 -3.89
N GLY A 131 16.96 3.10 -4.43
CA GLY A 131 15.56 2.86 -4.77
C GLY A 131 14.64 2.88 -3.55
N PHE A 132 15.05 2.26 -2.43
CA PHE A 132 14.29 2.34 -1.18
C PHE A 132 14.30 3.75 -0.59
N LEU A 133 15.41 4.49 -0.63
CA LEU A 133 15.45 5.89 -0.19
C LEU A 133 14.48 6.76 -0.99
N ILE A 134 14.46 6.62 -2.31
CA ILE A 134 13.53 7.33 -3.18
C ILE A 134 12.08 6.97 -2.82
N LEU A 135 11.78 5.67 -2.55
CA LEU A 135 10.45 5.25 -2.12
C LEU A 135 10.06 5.86 -0.77
N VAL A 136 10.97 5.88 0.21
CA VAL A 136 10.72 6.49 1.53
C VAL A 136 10.37 7.97 1.36
N VAL A 137 11.18 8.73 0.63
CA VAL A 137 10.94 10.16 0.39
C VAL A 137 9.61 10.38 -0.32
N ALA A 138 9.31 9.57 -1.35
CA ALA A 138 8.08 9.70 -2.12
C ALA A 138 6.83 9.38 -1.29
N ILE A 139 6.86 8.30 -0.52
CA ILE A 139 5.71 7.86 0.29
C ILE A 139 5.55 8.77 1.52
N TYR A 140 6.66 9.22 2.12
CA TYR A 140 6.62 10.23 3.17
C TYR A 140 6.04 11.56 2.66
N GLY A 141 6.40 12.00 1.46
CA GLY A 141 5.76 13.16 0.84
C GLY A 141 4.24 12.97 0.66
N LEU A 142 3.79 11.77 0.29
CA LEU A 142 2.35 11.46 0.24
C LEU A 142 1.69 11.44 1.62
N SER A 143 2.41 11.15 2.71
CA SER A 143 1.87 11.21 4.06
C SER A 143 1.55 12.63 4.54
N THR A 144 2.10 13.65 3.90
CA THR A 144 1.79 15.06 4.20
C THR A 144 0.65 15.62 3.32
N MET A 145 0.02 14.77 2.51
CA MET A 145 -1.08 15.14 1.61
C MET A 145 -2.33 15.55 2.39
N THR A 146 -2.94 16.68 1.99
CA THR A 146 -4.16 17.23 2.58
C THR A 146 -5.24 17.40 1.52
N LEU A 147 -6.46 17.75 1.93
CA LEU A 147 -7.55 18.11 1.00
C LEU A 147 -7.20 19.32 0.11
N TRP A 148 -6.28 20.15 0.54
CA TRP A 148 -5.83 21.38 -0.15
C TRP A 148 -4.53 21.18 -0.94
N SER A 149 -3.99 19.97 -0.95
CA SER A 149 -2.76 19.68 -1.69
C SER A 149 -2.98 19.89 -3.18
N SER A 150 -2.03 20.59 -3.82
CA SER A 150 -2.10 20.82 -5.26
C SER A 150 -1.99 19.50 -6.03
N VAL A 151 -2.65 19.43 -7.17
CA VAL A 151 -2.56 18.30 -8.10
C VAL A 151 -1.09 18.01 -8.47
N ALA A 152 -0.30 19.08 -8.71
CA ALA A 152 1.11 18.95 -9.03
C ALA A 152 1.93 18.30 -7.91
N PHE A 153 1.60 18.55 -6.64
CA PHE A 153 2.23 17.92 -5.49
C PHE A 153 2.01 16.42 -5.49
N ILE A 154 0.75 15.99 -5.60
CA ILE A 154 0.39 14.56 -5.63
C ILE A 154 1.09 13.87 -6.81
N PHE A 155 1.03 14.49 -7.98
CA PHE A 155 1.63 14.00 -9.21
C PHE A 155 3.15 13.82 -9.08
N PHE A 156 3.84 14.82 -8.53
CA PHE A 156 5.30 14.75 -8.31
C PHE A 156 5.70 13.53 -7.47
N PHE A 157 5.04 13.32 -6.32
CA PHE A 157 5.37 12.19 -5.45
C PHE A 157 4.94 10.84 -6.03
N LEU A 158 3.89 10.78 -6.84
CA LEU A 158 3.54 9.57 -7.60
C LEU A 158 4.60 9.22 -8.64
N CYS A 159 5.12 10.20 -9.36
CA CYS A 159 6.20 10.02 -10.31
C CYS A 159 7.49 9.57 -9.60
N LEU A 160 7.87 10.24 -8.51
CA LEU A 160 9.05 9.90 -7.71
C LEU A 160 8.97 8.48 -7.14
N LYS A 161 7.79 8.08 -6.63
CA LYS A 161 7.53 6.73 -6.16
C LYS A 161 7.74 5.69 -7.27
N SER A 162 7.32 6.00 -8.49
CA SER A 162 7.47 5.11 -9.64
C SER A 162 8.93 4.95 -10.08
N VAL A 163 9.73 6.00 -9.97
CA VAL A 163 11.20 5.95 -10.16
C VAL A 163 11.83 5.01 -9.13
N GLY A 164 11.53 5.19 -7.84
CA GLY A 164 12.04 4.32 -6.78
C GLY A 164 11.68 2.85 -6.99
N GLN A 165 10.41 2.58 -7.31
CA GLN A 165 9.93 1.23 -7.60
C GLN A 165 10.65 0.58 -8.78
N SER A 166 10.84 1.32 -9.86
CA SER A 166 11.50 0.82 -11.07
C SER A 166 12.98 0.55 -10.83
N THR A 167 13.65 1.43 -10.05
CA THR A 167 15.06 1.26 -9.67
C THR A 167 15.29 -0.04 -8.90
N LEU A 168 14.33 -0.52 -8.13
CA LEU A 168 14.45 -1.76 -7.32
C LEU A 168 14.18 -3.05 -8.10
N ASN A 169 13.54 -2.99 -9.27
CA ASN A 169 13.09 -4.19 -9.98
C ASN A 169 14.25 -5.09 -10.43
N ALA A 170 15.21 -4.53 -11.17
CA ALA A 170 16.33 -5.28 -11.71
C ALA A 170 17.25 -5.81 -10.60
N PRO A 171 17.76 -4.97 -9.67
CA PRO A 171 18.77 -5.43 -8.72
C PRO A 171 18.24 -6.46 -7.72
N LEU A 172 16.98 -6.35 -7.26
CA LEU A 172 16.41 -7.36 -6.37
C LEU A 172 16.22 -8.72 -7.06
N ASN A 173 15.82 -8.71 -8.34
CA ASN A 173 15.75 -9.95 -9.13
C ASN A 173 17.12 -10.56 -9.34
N THR A 174 18.12 -9.74 -9.68
CA THR A 174 19.50 -10.20 -9.88
C THR A 174 20.04 -10.86 -8.62
N VAL A 175 19.89 -10.22 -7.44
CA VAL A 175 20.33 -10.80 -6.15
C VAL A 175 19.60 -12.10 -5.84
N ALA A 176 18.27 -12.13 -6.03
CA ALA A 176 17.49 -13.34 -5.75
C ALA A 176 17.90 -14.50 -6.68
N LEU A 177 18.11 -14.26 -7.98
CA LEU A 177 18.47 -15.30 -8.92
C LEU A 177 19.93 -15.73 -8.78
N ALA A 178 20.84 -14.82 -8.44
CA ALA A 178 22.26 -15.14 -8.23
C ALA A 178 22.50 -16.04 -7.01
N ALA A 179 21.60 -16.05 -6.03
CA ALA A 179 21.65 -16.94 -4.87
C ALA A 179 21.30 -18.39 -5.20
N LEU A 180 20.79 -18.68 -6.41
CA LEU A 180 20.38 -20.01 -6.82
C LEU A 180 21.49 -20.75 -7.58
N PRO A 181 21.52 -22.10 -7.53
CA PRO A 181 22.41 -22.90 -8.34
C PRO A 181 22.18 -22.68 -9.84
N GLU A 182 23.24 -22.90 -10.67
CA GLU A 182 23.15 -22.79 -12.11
C GLU A 182 22.05 -23.69 -12.69
N GLY A 183 21.33 -23.18 -13.69
CA GLY A 183 20.20 -23.88 -14.33
C GLY A 183 18.87 -23.80 -13.59
N ARG A 184 18.79 -23.22 -12.39
CA ARG A 184 17.56 -23.10 -11.58
C ARG A 184 16.86 -21.73 -11.68
N ALA A 185 17.32 -20.86 -12.56
CA ALA A 185 16.78 -19.50 -12.74
C ALA A 185 15.27 -19.50 -13.09
N ARG A 186 14.79 -20.49 -13.88
CA ARG A 186 13.37 -20.61 -14.22
C ARG A 186 12.50 -20.83 -12.98
N MET A 187 12.92 -21.71 -12.09
CA MET A 187 12.22 -21.98 -10.83
C MET A 187 12.27 -20.77 -9.89
N GLY A 188 13.45 -20.14 -9.76
CA GLY A 188 13.60 -18.90 -8.97
C GLY A 188 12.70 -17.79 -9.44
N SER A 189 12.58 -17.58 -10.76
CA SER A 189 11.64 -16.60 -11.33
C SER A 189 10.18 -16.91 -10.99
N GLY A 190 9.81 -18.19 -10.94
CA GLY A 190 8.48 -18.64 -10.49
C GLY A 190 8.20 -18.26 -9.03
N ILE A 191 9.17 -18.50 -8.12
CA ILE A 191 9.07 -18.13 -6.69
C ILE A 191 8.95 -16.60 -6.54
N ILE A 192 9.79 -15.83 -7.23
CA ILE A 192 9.76 -14.37 -7.24
C ILE A 192 8.38 -13.87 -7.72
N GLY A 193 7.86 -14.44 -8.81
CA GLY A 193 6.53 -14.08 -9.34
C GLY A 193 5.42 -14.33 -8.32
N MET A 194 5.48 -15.47 -7.63
CA MET A 194 4.55 -15.82 -6.56
C MET A 194 4.66 -14.86 -5.37
N THR A 195 5.87 -14.57 -4.92
CA THR A 195 6.12 -13.61 -3.84
C THR A 195 5.54 -12.24 -4.15
N ARG A 196 5.68 -11.77 -5.39
CA ARG A 196 5.04 -10.52 -5.86
C ARG A 196 3.52 -10.60 -5.80
N GLY A 197 2.93 -11.68 -6.36
CA GLY A 197 1.48 -11.85 -6.35
C GLY A 197 0.90 -11.89 -4.94
N LEU A 198 1.57 -12.55 -4.00
CA LEU A 198 1.18 -12.51 -2.59
C LEU A 198 1.28 -11.10 -1.99
N GLY A 199 2.39 -10.38 -2.25
CA GLY A 199 2.56 -9.01 -1.80
C GLY A 199 1.48 -8.06 -2.32
N GLU A 200 1.08 -8.20 -3.60
CA GLU A 200 -0.02 -7.43 -4.20
C GLU A 200 -1.36 -7.73 -3.53
N ALA A 201 -1.67 -9.02 -3.33
CA ALA A 201 -2.92 -9.47 -2.74
C ALA A 201 -3.08 -9.00 -1.29
N PHE A 202 -2.06 -9.25 -0.47
CA PHE A 202 -2.04 -8.81 0.92
C PHE A 202 -2.14 -7.30 1.06
N SER A 203 -1.51 -6.57 0.14
CA SER A 203 -1.47 -5.11 0.17
C SER A 203 -2.87 -4.50 0.18
N VAL A 204 -3.73 -4.89 -0.75
CA VAL A 204 -5.08 -4.33 -0.86
C VAL A 204 -5.90 -4.66 0.38
N GLY A 205 -5.91 -5.94 0.81
CA GLY A 205 -6.69 -6.37 1.96
C GLY A 205 -6.26 -5.70 3.27
N VAL A 206 -4.93 -5.67 3.53
CA VAL A 206 -4.40 -5.07 4.75
C VAL A 206 -4.61 -3.56 4.76
N MET A 207 -4.34 -2.86 3.64
CA MET A 207 -4.54 -1.41 3.57
C MET A 207 -6.01 -1.02 3.69
N SER A 208 -6.91 -1.81 3.13
CA SER A 208 -8.34 -1.64 3.25
C SER A 208 -8.80 -1.76 4.72
N PHE A 209 -8.39 -2.84 5.40
CA PHE A 209 -8.69 -3.05 6.82
C PHE A 209 -8.11 -1.94 7.71
N LEU A 210 -6.85 -1.59 7.49
CA LEU A 210 -6.19 -0.55 8.27
C LEU A 210 -6.83 0.83 8.04
N LEU A 211 -7.23 1.14 6.79
CA LEU A 211 -7.88 2.41 6.47
C LEU A 211 -9.18 2.59 7.27
N GLU A 212 -10.03 1.56 7.33
CA GLU A 212 -11.24 1.60 8.15
C GLU A 212 -10.89 1.77 9.63
N ARG A 213 -9.94 0.98 10.13
CA ARG A 213 -9.54 1.03 11.54
C ARG A 213 -9.00 2.40 11.95
N PHE A 214 -8.12 2.98 11.14
CA PHE A 214 -7.56 4.31 11.37
C PHE A 214 -8.61 5.41 11.19
N ALA A 215 -9.53 5.25 10.22
CA ALA A 215 -10.63 6.20 10.06
C ALA A 215 -11.54 6.25 11.30
N TYR A 216 -11.92 5.08 11.84
CA TYR A 216 -12.68 5.01 13.10
C TYR A 216 -11.91 5.59 14.27
N PHE A 217 -10.64 5.26 14.42
CA PHE A 217 -9.78 5.78 15.49
C PHE A 217 -9.64 7.31 15.40
N ASN A 218 -9.44 7.83 14.19
CA ASN A 218 -9.32 9.27 13.97
C ASN A 218 -10.66 10.00 14.14
N LEU A 219 -11.79 9.36 13.81
CA LEU A 219 -13.11 9.90 14.13
C LEU A 219 -13.32 10.00 15.63
N ASP A 220 -13.01 8.94 16.39
CA ASP A 220 -13.11 8.92 17.85
C ASP A 220 -12.19 9.95 18.51
N SER A 221 -11.03 10.22 17.92
CA SER A 221 -10.06 11.19 18.45
C SER A 221 -10.37 12.65 18.05
N ILE A 222 -11.36 12.90 17.18
CA ILE A 222 -11.80 14.27 16.89
C ILE A 222 -12.60 14.79 18.08
N PRO A 223 -12.17 15.90 18.73
CA PRO A 223 -12.80 16.43 19.93
C PRO A 223 -14.33 16.62 19.87
N PRO A 224 -14.96 16.94 18.71
CA PRO A 224 -16.41 17.09 18.65
C PRO A 224 -17.23 15.82 18.88
N LEU A 225 -16.62 14.63 18.73
CA LEU A 225 -17.29 13.33 18.85
C LEU A 225 -17.04 12.68 20.22
N GLN A 226 -15.92 12.98 20.86
CA GLN A 226 -15.66 12.62 22.24
C GLN A 226 -16.29 13.67 23.16
N GLY A 227 -17.42 13.39 23.74
CA GLY A 227 -18.27 14.27 24.54
C GLY A 227 -17.67 15.09 25.70
N ALA A 228 -16.35 15.31 25.75
CA ALA A 228 -15.69 16.03 26.84
C ALA A 228 -14.68 17.13 26.45
N ALA A 229 -14.22 17.22 25.21
CA ALA A 229 -13.12 18.15 24.86
C ALA A 229 -13.45 19.20 23.78
N PHE A 230 -14.50 19.01 23.01
CA PHE A 230 -15.05 20.11 22.22
C PHE A 230 -16.07 20.81 23.14
N THR A 231 -15.67 21.93 23.65
CA THR A 231 -16.58 22.76 24.41
C THR A 231 -17.83 22.98 23.54
N ILE A 232 -19.00 22.85 24.15
CA ILE A 232 -20.29 23.16 23.51
C ILE A 232 -20.19 24.48 22.73
N SER A 233 -19.31 25.40 23.18
CA SER A 233 -18.99 26.68 22.55
C SER A 233 -18.31 26.53 21.17
N GLU A 234 -17.35 25.64 20.97
CA GLU A 234 -16.61 25.50 19.68
C GLU A 234 -17.48 24.84 18.60
N ARG A 235 -18.29 23.84 18.99
CA ARG A 235 -19.29 23.26 18.10
C ARG A 235 -20.35 24.29 17.71
N PHE A 236 -20.78 25.07 18.68
CA PHE A 236 -21.74 26.15 18.45
C PHE A 236 -21.15 27.24 17.56
N GLN A 237 -19.88 27.61 17.75
CA GLN A 237 -19.16 28.56 16.88
C GLN A 237 -19.02 28.04 15.45
N ALA A 238 -18.60 26.78 15.25
CA ALA A 238 -18.49 26.18 13.93
C ALA A 238 -19.86 26.13 13.22
N LEU A 239 -20.90 25.67 13.91
CA LEU A 239 -22.26 25.66 13.37
C LEU A 239 -22.78 27.07 13.06
N SER A 240 -22.50 28.06 13.91
CA SER A 240 -22.92 29.43 13.69
C SER A 240 -22.22 30.07 12.48
N GLN A 241 -20.93 29.77 12.26
CA GLN A 241 -20.21 30.23 11.09
C GLN A 241 -20.78 29.60 9.80
N ILE A 242 -20.99 28.27 9.77
CA ILE A 242 -21.58 27.59 8.61
C ILE A 242 -22.99 28.11 8.34
N ARG A 243 -23.79 28.28 9.38
CA ARG A 243 -25.15 28.87 9.29
C ARG A 243 -25.09 30.29 8.71
N GLY A 244 -24.17 31.13 9.19
CA GLY A 244 -23.97 32.49 8.66
C GLY A 244 -23.68 32.50 7.16
N LEU A 245 -22.79 31.61 6.69
CA LEU A 245 -22.47 31.45 5.26
C LEU A 245 -23.69 30.97 4.45
N LEU A 246 -24.48 30.04 4.97
CA LEU A 246 -25.69 29.54 4.32
C LEU A 246 -26.76 30.63 4.19
N ILE A 247 -26.94 31.48 5.23
CA ILE A 247 -27.85 32.61 5.19
C ILE A 247 -27.41 33.68 4.20
N GLN A 248 -26.11 33.98 4.14
CA GLN A 248 -25.54 34.87 3.12
C GLN A 248 -25.72 34.33 1.69
N ALA A 249 -25.71 32.98 1.51
CA ALA A 249 -26.01 32.32 0.25
C ALA A 249 -27.52 32.24 -0.08
N GLY A 250 -28.40 32.95 0.72
CA GLY A 250 -29.83 33.03 0.46
C GLY A 250 -30.66 31.85 0.94
N GLN A 251 -30.12 31.01 1.83
CA GLN A 251 -30.86 29.90 2.42
C GLN A 251 -31.45 30.31 3.77
N PHE A 252 -32.74 30.04 4.00
CA PHE A 252 -33.47 30.43 5.19
C PHE A 252 -34.36 29.28 5.73
N GLY A 253 -34.69 29.32 7.00
CA GLY A 253 -35.64 28.41 7.65
C GLY A 253 -34.99 27.20 8.32
N LEU A 254 -35.79 26.22 8.75
CA LEU A 254 -35.35 25.02 9.49
C LEU A 254 -34.38 24.13 8.70
N ALA A 255 -34.40 24.19 7.38
CA ALA A 255 -33.51 23.45 6.53
C ALA A 255 -32.04 23.89 6.67
N VAL A 256 -31.78 25.13 7.08
CA VAL A 256 -30.41 25.66 7.25
C VAL A 256 -29.68 24.96 8.39
N GLU A 257 -30.37 24.69 9.49
CA GLU A 257 -29.79 23.99 10.64
C GLU A 257 -29.39 22.55 10.29
N ALA A 258 -30.31 21.80 9.67
CA ALA A 258 -30.05 20.44 9.24
C ALA A 258 -28.87 20.38 8.20
N ARG A 259 -28.81 21.37 7.32
CA ARG A 259 -27.75 21.47 6.32
C ARG A 259 -26.42 21.88 6.94
N ALA A 260 -26.39 22.78 7.89
CA ALA A 260 -25.18 23.14 8.63
C ALA A 260 -24.62 21.95 9.41
N GLN A 261 -25.46 21.16 10.07
CA GLN A 261 -25.06 19.95 10.77
C GLN A 261 -24.51 18.89 9.82
N SER A 262 -25.16 18.68 8.66
CA SER A 262 -24.67 17.73 7.65
C SER A 262 -23.34 18.15 7.05
N LEU A 263 -23.12 19.43 6.79
CA LEU A 263 -21.84 19.96 6.29
C LEU A 263 -20.72 19.81 7.33
N LEU A 264 -21.00 20.11 8.60
CA LEU A 264 -20.05 19.91 9.68
C LEU A 264 -19.67 18.43 9.83
N ALA A 265 -20.66 17.54 9.85
CA ALA A 265 -20.44 16.10 9.92
C ALA A 265 -19.58 15.59 8.73
N HIS A 266 -19.90 16.05 7.53
CA HIS A 266 -19.13 15.70 6.32
C HIS A 266 -17.69 16.21 6.39
N ALA A 267 -17.47 17.44 6.88
CA ALA A 267 -16.13 18.01 7.03
C ALA A 267 -15.29 17.21 8.05
N LEU A 268 -15.89 16.81 9.17
CA LEU A 268 -15.24 16.00 10.22
C LEU A 268 -14.86 14.61 9.69
N VAL A 269 -15.76 13.93 8.98
CA VAL A 269 -15.50 12.63 8.37
C VAL A 269 -14.39 12.74 7.33
N SER A 270 -14.42 13.78 6.48
CA SER A 270 -13.36 13.99 5.46
C SER A 270 -12.01 14.28 6.11
N GLN A 271 -11.98 15.00 7.23
CA GLN A 271 -10.75 15.27 7.97
C GLN A 271 -10.20 14.00 8.63
N ALA A 272 -11.05 13.19 9.26
CA ALA A 272 -10.66 11.91 9.85
C ALA A 272 -10.12 10.94 8.81
N LEU A 273 -10.78 10.83 7.65
CA LEU A 273 -10.32 10.02 6.52
C LEU A 273 -8.96 10.52 6.02
N THR A 274 -8.78 11.83 5.87
CA THR A 274 -7.51 12.40 5.41
C THR A 274 -6.37 12.04 6.36
N ARG A 275 -6.57 12.15 7.66
CA ARG A 275 -5.60 11.72 8.67
C ARG A 275 -5.30 10.22 8.58
N ALA A 276 -6.33 9.38 8.40
CA ALA A 276 -6.14 7.95 8.23
C ALA A 276 -5.26 7.62 6.99
N TYR A 277 -5.43 8.34 5.88
CA TYR A 277 -4.55 8.19 4.72
C TYR A 277 -3.11 8.63 5.04
N GLN A 278 -2.93 9.76 5.72
CA GLN A 278 -1.63 10.27 6.12
C GLN A 278 -0.88 9.26 7.02
N ASP A 279 -1.56 8.73 8.04
CA ASP A 279 -1.02 7.73 8.97
C ASP A 279 -0.60 6.45 8.24
N LEU A 280 -1.40 5.99 7.28
CA LEU A 280 -1.08 4.79 6.50
C LEU A 280 0.09 5.02 5.54
N PHE A 281 0.18 6.16 4.87
CA PHE A 281 1.37 6.48 4.07
C PHE A 281 2.61 6.58 4.95
N PHE A 282 2.50 7.18 6.13
CA PHE A 282 3.59 7.23 7.09
C PHE A 282 4.03 5.82 7.53
N LEU A 283 3.08 4.94 7.85
CA LEU A 283 3.35 3.54 8.19
C LEU A 283 4.09 2.80 7.07
N ILE A 284 3.66 2.99 5.81
CA ILE A 284 4.33 2.40 4.65
C ILE A 284 5.75 2.98 4.50
N ALA A 285 5.95 4.28 4.72
CA ALA A 285 7.28 4.89 4.67
C ALA A 285 8.21 4.29 5.73
N VAL A 286 7.75 4.16 6.97
CA VAL A 286 8.49 3.52 8.08
C VAL A 286 8.84 2.06 7.74
N LEU A 287 7.91 1.31 7.15
CA LEU A 287 8.18 -0.04 6.67
C LEU A 287 9.37 -0.04 5.68
N HIS A 288 9.39 0.88 4.71
CA HIS A 288 10.48 0.96 3.72
C HIS A 288 11.82 1.38 4.33
N VAL A 289 11.82 2.20 5.40
CA VAL A 289 13.03 2.48 6.17
C VAL A 289 13.59 1.18 6.78
N GLY A 290 12.74 0.34 7.37
CA GLY A 290 13.14 -0.98 7.87
C GLY A 290 13.74 -1.88 6.77
N LEU A 291 13.19 -1.81 5.55
CA LEU A 291 13.73 -2.56 4.41
C LEU A 291 15.13 -2.09 3.98
N ILE A 292 15.46 -0.81 4.14
CA ILE A 292 16.81 -0.31 3.91
C ILE A 292 17.80 -1.01 4.84
N VAL A 293 17.46 -1.13 6.13
CA VAL A 293 18.31 -1.83 7.10
C VAL A 293 18.53 -3.29 6.67
N ILE A 294 17.46 -3.98 6.26
CA ILE A 294 17.54 -5.36 5.76
C ILE A 294 18.40 -5.45 4.49
N ALA A 295 18.31 -4.46 3.61
CA ALA A 295 19.10 -4.42 2.37
C ALA A 295 20.61 -4.37 2.62
N PHE A 296 21.07 -3.81 3.76
CA PHE A 296 22.48 -3.83 4.13
C PHE A 296 23.02 -5.23 4.44
N PHE A 297 22.17 -6.18 4.84
CA PHE A 297 22.54 -7.56 5.10
C PHE A 297 22.62 -8.42 3.82
N LEU A 298 22.20 -7.92 2.66
CA LEU A 298 22.38 -8.60 1.38
C LEU A 298 23.86 -8.66 1.05
N ARG A 299 24.37 -9.86 0.88
CA ARG A 299 25.75 -10.08 0.40
C ARG A 299 25.76 -9.92 -1.10
N SER A 300 26.58 -9.00 -1.59
CA SER A 300 26.89 -8.84 -3.01
C SER A 300 28.12 -9.70 -3.31
N ASP A 301 27.96 -11.03 -3.31
CA ASP A 301 29.01 -11.87 -3.87
C ASP A 301 28.99 -11.67 -5.40
N ARG A 302 29.91 -10.84 -5.89
CA ARG A 302 30.35 -10.95 -7.29
C ARG A 302 30.99 -12.33 -7.39
N ARG A 303 30.32 -13.29 -8.00
CA ARG A 303 31.03 -14.42 -8.58
C ARG A 303 31.82 -13.82 -9.74
N GLU A 304 33.16 -13.72 -9.55
CA GLU A 304 34.11 -13.46 -10.60
C GLU A 304 34.04 -14.57 -11.68
#